data_9ab26c022f6c3908bc673aadc50f5be2
#
_entry.id   9ab26c022f6c3908bc673aadc50f5be2
#
_cell.length_a   1.000
_cell.length_b   1.000
_cell.length_c   1.000
_cell.angle_alpha   90.00
_cell.angle_beta   90.00
_cell.angle_gamma   90.00
#
_symmetry.space_group_name_H-M   'P 1'
#
loop_
_entity.id
_entity.type
_entity.pdbx_description
1 polymer ?
#
loop_
_entity_poly.entity_id
_entity_poly.type
_entity_poly.pdbx_seq_one_letter_code
_entity_poly.pdbx_strand_id
1 'polypeptide(L)'
;MKPLNLKNKFLSLICFVLLSTYSFSQQGNVAINQDKHITVLLDLKKELNKDETSSERYKIQVYSGNRAGAYSAQEEFTSAFGSWHPSMQYETPNFKIWAGNFRTRLEADRALKKIKTKFPHAFIFKPKK
;
A
#
# COMPACT_ATOMS: atom_id res chain seq x y z
N MET A 1 -32.30 23.01 57.26
CA MET A 1 -30.99 22.66 56.64
C MET A 1 -29.93 23.53 57.24
N LYS A 2 -28.99 22.98 58.05
CA LYS A 2 -27.93 23.77 58.68
C LYS A 2 -26.91 24.18 57.61
N PRO A 3 -26.52 25.48 57.52
CA PRO A 3 -25.50 25.94 56.58
C PRO A 3 -24.15 25.27 56.94
N LEU A 4 -23.60 24.55 55.99
CA LEU A 4 -22.28 23.95 56.16
C LEU A 4 -21.26 25.04 56.37
N ASN A 5 -20.52 24.97 57.52
CA ASN A 5 -19.52 25.93 57.91
C ASN A 5 -18.51 26.15 56.75
N LEU A 6 -18.18 27.42 56.49
CA LEU A 6 -17.27 27.84 55.43
C LEU A 6 -15.93 27.10 55.51
N LYS A 7 -15.45 26.80 56.72
CA LYS A 7 -14.25 26.00 56.98
C LYS A 7 -14.34 24.58 56.44
N ASN A 8 -15.51 23.94 56.53
CA ASN A 8 -15.72 22.56 56.01
C ASN A 8 -15.81 22.53 54.46
N LYS A 9 -16.34 23.60 53.86
CA LYS A 9 -16.31 23.76 52.40
C LYS A 9 -14.90 23.93 51.86
N PHE A 10 -14.09 24.70 52.55
CA PHE A 10 -12.68 24.94 52.21
C PHE A 10 -11.86 23.63 52.36
N LEU A 11 -12.08 22.90 53.45
CA LEU A 11 -11.41 21.62 53.69
C LEU A 11 -11.79 20.55 52.61
N SER A 12 -13.05 20.52 52.21
CA SER A 12 -13.53 19.60 51.14
C SER A 12 -12.91 19.96 49.78
N LEU A 13 -12.75 21.26 49.49
CA LEU A 13 -12.14 21.72 48.24
C LEU A 13 -10.65 21.33 48.16
N ILE A 14 -9.93 21.49 49.29
CA ILE A 14 -8.51 21.11 49.38
C ILE A 14 -8.33 19.61 49.22
N CYS A 15 -9.21 18.77 49.82
CA CYS A 15 -9.19 17.34 49.67
C CYS A 15 -9.41 16.91 48.23
N PHE A 16 -10.32 17.58 47.50
CA PHE A 16 -10.62 17.28 46.08
C PHE A 16 -9.44 17.62 45.17
N VAL A 17 -8.72 18.71 45.42
CA VAL A 17 -7.52 19.10 44.68
C VAL A 17 -6.35 18.14 44.93
N LEU A 18 -6.19 17.62 46.16
CA LEU A 18 -5.14 16.68 46.46
C LEU A 18 -5.36 15.28 45.85
N LEU A 19 -6.63 14.86 45.65
CA LEU A 19 -6.95 13.60 45.02
C LEU A 19 -6.68 13.60 43.52
N SER A 20 -6.64 14.72 42.84
CA SER A 20 -6.41 14.82 41.39
C SER A 20 -4.94 14.70 40.99
N THR A 21 -3.98 14.70 41.91
CA THR A 21 -2.54 14.64 41.61
C THR A 21 -1.99 13.22 41.48
N TYR A 22 -2.78 12.17 41.78
CA TYR A 22 -2.34 10.76 41.71
C TYR A 22 -2.69 10.07 40.44
N SER A 23 -2.74 10.78 39.30
CA SER A 23 -2.89 10.15 38.00
C SER A 23 -1.53 9.61 37.51
N PHE A 24 -1.12 8.45 37.96
CA PHE A 24 0.01 7.75 37.40
C PHE A 24 -0.41 7.17 36.03
N SER A 25 0.05 7.78 34.97
CA SER A 25 0.04 7.20 33.64
C SER A 25 0.86 5.89 33.70
N GLN A 26 0.20 4.73 33.64
CA GLN A 26 0.86 3.45 33.49
C GLN A 26 1.46 3.39 32.08
N GLN A 27 2.72 3.80 31.93
CA GLN A 27 3.52 3.44 30.76
C GLN A 27 3.78 1.94 30.83
N GLY A 28 2.96 1.17 30.12
CA GLY A 28 3.18 -0.24 29.92
C GLY A 28 4.48 -0.45 29.14
N ASN A 29 5.52 -0.91 29.81
CA ASN A 29 6.78 -1.30 29.17
C ASN A 29 6.57 -2.70 28.58
N VAL A 30 6.28 -2.76 27.27
CA VAL A 30 6.17 -4.04 26.55
C VAL A 30 7.57 -4.52 26.26
N ALA A 31 8.12 -5.36 27.11
CA ALA A 31 9.35 -6.09 26.85
C ALA A 31 9.02 -7.27 25.90
N ILE A 32 9.24 -7.08 24.62
CA ILE A 32 9.10 -8.15 23.62
C ILE A 32 10.39 -8.97 23.68
N ASN A 33 10.35 -10.11 24.36
CA ASN A 33 11.44 -11.08 24.35
C ASN A 33 11.31 -11.94 23.07
N GLN A 34 11.88 -11.45 21.97
CA GLN A 34 11.91 -12.17 20.70
C GLN A 34 13.21 -13.00 20.61
N ASP A 35 13.06 -14.24 20.13
CA ASP A 35 14.19 -15.06 19.75
C ASP A 35 15.02 -14.34 18.66
N LYS A 36 16.36 -14.35 18.80
CA LYS A 36 17.28 -13.74 17.83
C LYS A 36 17.11 -14.27 16.42
N HIS A 37 16.60 -15.49 16.27
CA HIS A 37 16.31 -16.09 14.97
C HIS A 37 15.13 -15.43 14.25
N ILE A 38 14.20 -14.78 14.97
CA ILE A 38 13.05 -14.08 14.36
C ILE A 38 13.51 -12.87 13.57
N THR A 39 14.45 -12.10 14.08
CA THR A 39 15.01 -10.94 13.36
C THR A 39 15.71 -11.37 12.07
N VAL A 40 16.49 -12.44 12.12
CA VAL A 40 17.16 -13.00 10.93
C VAL A 40 16.15 -13.48 9.89
N LEU A 41 15.09 -14.17 10.32
CA LEU A 41 14.01 -14.63 9.42
C LEU A 41 13.22 -13.47 8.80
N LEU A 42 13.00 -12.40 9.56
CA LEU A 42 12.33 -11.19 9.05
C LEU A 42 13.19 -10.46 8.00
N ASP A 43 14.50 -10.37 8.23
CA ASP A 43 15.43 -9.76 7.28
C ASP A 43 15.56 -10.60 6.00
N LEU A 44 15.68 -11.93 6.13
CA LEU A 44 15.67 -12.86 4.99
C LEU A 44 14.35 -12.76 4.20
N LYS A 45 13.21 -12.73 4.88
CA LYS A 45 11.92 -12.54 4.24
C LYS A 45 11.80 -11.20 3.51
N LYS A 46 12.37 -10.15 4.10
CA LYS A 46 12.39 -8.81 3.48
C LYS A 46 13.28 -8.79 2.24
N GLU A 47 14.39 -9.51 2.25
CA GLU A 47 15.32 -9.62 1.12
C GLU A 47 14.69 -10.45 -0.02
N LEU A 48 14.10 -11.60 0.29
CA LEU A 48 13.37 -12.42 -0.67
C LEU A 48 12.19 -11.65 -1.31
N ASN A 49 11.47 -10.85 -0.53
CA ASN A 49 10.38 -10.02 -1.04
C ASN A 49 10.84 -8.84 -1.91
N LYS A 50 12.11 -8.42 -1.83
CA LYS A 50 12.66 -7.42 -2.75
C LYS A 50 12.81 -7.96 -4.17
N ASP A 51 13.26 -9.21 -4.31
CA ASP A 51 13.49 -9.85 -5.61
C ASP A 51 12.19 -10.36 -6.26
N GLU A 52 11.18 -10.71 -5.46
CA GLU A 52 9.86 -11.14 -5.97
C GLU A 52 8.97 -10.01 -6.50
N THR A 53 9.40 -8.75 -6.33
CA THR A 53 8.52 -7.59 -6.47
C THR A 53 8.03 -7.31 -7.90
N SER A 54 8.68 -7.84 -8.94
CA SER A 54 8.29 -7.52 -10.32
C SER A 54 7.47 -8.61 -11.02
N SER A 55 7.70 -9.90 -10.69
CA SER A 55 7.03 -11.02 -11.38
C SER A 55 5.67 -11.38 -10.78
N GLU A 56 5.39 -10.97 -9.53
CA GLU A 56 4.12 -11.27 -8.87
C GLU A 56 3.05 -10.18 -8.98
N ARG A 57 3.35 -9.09 -9.66
CA ARG A 57 2.43 -7.97 -9.80
C ARG A 57 1.55 -8.11 -11.02
N TYR A 58 0.33 -7.60 -10.92
CA TYR A 58 -0.59 -7.53 -12.04
C TYR A 58 -0.14 -6.47 -13.04
N LYS A 59 -0.20 -6.80 -14.31
CA LYS A 59 0.06 -5.90 -15.44
C LYS A 59 -1.13 -5.90 -16.39
N ILE A 60 -1.26 -4.86 -17.19
CA ILE A 60 -2.30 -4.73 -18.19
C ILE A 60 -1.62 -4.81 -19.56
N GLN A 61 -1.99 -5.81 -20.35
CA GLN A 61 -1.58 -5.89 -21.76
C GLN A 61 -2.50 -5.01 -22.59
N VAL A 62 -1.91 -4.06 -23.30
CA VAL A 62 -2.63 -3.06 -24.10
C VAL A 62 -2.60 -3.42 -25.58
N TYR A 63 -1.49 -3.99 -26.02
CA TYR A 63 -1.26 -4.35 -27.42
C TYR A 63 -0.49 -5.66 -27.55
N SER A 64 -0.74 -6.38 -28.65
CA SER A 64 0.04 -7.55 -29.06
C SER A 64 0.02 -7.63 -30.59
N GLY A 65 1.20 -7.66 -31.21
CA GLY A 65 1.31 -7.73 -32.67
C GLY A 65 2.72 -7.40 -33.19
N ASN A 66 2.80 -6.75 -34.32
CA ASN A 66 4.07 -6.38 -34.93
C ASN A 66 4.78 -5.22 -34.20
N ARG A 67 6.06 -5.04 -34.48
CA ARG A 67 6.90 -4.05 -33.83
C ARG A 67 6.44 -2.60 -34.07
N ALA A 68 6.05 -2.27 -35.31
CA ALA A 68 5.60 -0.92 -35.65
C ALA A 68 4.33 -0.53 -34.88
N GLY A 69 3.34 -1.42 -34.84
CA GLY A 69 2.11 -1.21 -34.06
C GLY A 69 2.36 -1.13 -32.55
N ALA A 70 3.38 -1.84 -32.05
CA ALA A 70 3.76 -1.75 -30.64
C ALA A 70 4.32 -0.37 -30.28
N TYR A 71 5.15 0.23 -31.13
CA TYR A 71 5.65 1.61 -30.94
C TYR A 71 4.49 2.63 -30.96
N SER A 72 3.60 2.54 -31.95
CA SER A 72 2.45 3.43 -32.02
C SER A 72 1.53 3.31 -30.81
N ALA A 73 1.25 2.08 -30.38
CA ALA A 73 0.44 1.84 -29.18
C ALA A 73 1.13 2.33 -27.89
N GLN A 74 2.45 2.23 -27.82
CA GLN A 74 3.22 2.75 -26.67
C GLN A 74 3.15 4.28 -26.60
N GLU A 75 3.32 4.96 -27.72
CA GLU A 75 3.25 6.41 -27.81
C GLU A 75 1.85 6.94 -27.51
N GLU A 76 0.82 6.32 -28.11
CA GLU A 76 -0.57 6.64 -27.83
C GLU A 76 -0.93 6.43 -26.35
N PHE A 77 -0.47 5.33 -25.76
CA PHE A 77 -0.70 5.04 -24.35
C PHE A 77 -0.01 6.07 -23.46
N THR A 78 1.23 6.42 -23.74
CA THR A 78 2.00 7.40 -22.96
C THR A 78 1.36 8.79 -23.00
N SER A 79 0.86 9.20 -24.16
CA SER A 79 0.16 10.48 -24.31
C SER A 79 -1.19 10.52 -23.55
N ALA A 80 -1.89 9.37 -23.48
CA ALA A 80 -3.20 9.28 -22.85
C ALA A 80 -3.15 9.01 -21.33
N PHE A 81 -2.15 8.21 -20.89
CA PHE A 81 -2.06 7.67 -19.54
C PHE A 81 -0.63 7.73 -19.00
N GLY A 82 0.00 8.91 -19.03
CA GLY A 82 1.42 9.11 -18.67
C GLY A 82 1.81 8.66 -17.25
N SER A 83 0.84 8.49 -16.33
CA SER A 83 1.11 7.99 -14.97
C SER A 83 1.45 6.50 -14.91
N TRP A 84 1.12 5.72 -15.94
CA TRP A 84 1.39 4.29 -16.03
C TRP A 84 2.37 4.01 -17.15
N HIS A 85 3.63 3.91 -16.80
CA HIS A 85 4.72 3.73 -17.78
C HIS A 85 4.55 2.42 -18.56
N PRO A 86 4.32 2.49 -19.88
CA PRO A 86 4.24 1.30 -20.71
C PRO A 86 5.63 0.74 -21.02
N SER A 87 5.76 -0.57 -20.98
CA SER A 87 6.97 -1.31 -21.35
C SER A 87 6.70 -2.22 -22.55
N MET A 88 7.64 -2.21 -23.52
CA MET A 88 7.60 -3.12 -24.65
C MET A 88 8.28 -4.42 -24.26
N GLN A 89 7.62 -5.55 -24.51
CA GLN A 89 8.14 -6.89 -24.31
C GLN A 89 8.05 -7.67 -25.62
N TYR A 90 9.10 -8.43 -25.93
CA TYR A 90 9.07 -9.36 -27.05
C TYR A 90 8.82 -10.76 -26.54
N GLU A 91 7.69 -11.32 -26.88
CA GLU A 91 7.36 -12.72 -26.68
C GLU A 91 7.01 -13.34 -28.04
N THR A 92 7.89 -14.22 -28.51
CA THR A 92 7.78 -14.83 -29.83
C THR A 92 6.36 -15.35 -30.10
N PRO A 93 5.72 -14.97 -31.26
CA PRO A 93 6.28 -14.13 -32.33
C PRO A 93 5.95 -12.63 -32.21
N ASN A 94 5.29 -12.17 -31.14
CA ASN A 94 4.68 -10.86 -31.05
C ASN A 94 5.43 -9.90 -30.12
N PHE A 95 5.38 -8.62 -30.47
CA PHE A 95 5.68 -7.53 -29.53
C PHE A 95 4.43 -7.19 -28.74
N LYS A 96 4.58 -7.03 -27.43
CA LYS A 96 3.50 -6.75 -26.50
C LYS A 96 3.80 -5.47 -25.75
N ILE A 97 2.78 -4.65 -25.50
CA ILE A 97 2.87 -3.49 -24.62
C ILE A 97 2.17 -3.81 -23.32
N TRP A 98 2.95 -3.73 -22.24
CA TRP A 98 2.48 -3.93 -20.86
C TRP A 98 2.52 -2.62 -20.11
N ALA A 99 1.44 -2.30 -19.44
CA ALA A 99 1.28 -1.06 -18.67
C ALA A 99 0.99 -1.33 -17.21
N GLY A 100 1.54 -0.48 -16.35
CA GLY A 100 1.34 -0.52 -14.92
C GLY A 100 2.09 -1.65 -14.21
N ASN A 101 2.05 -1.59 -12.88
CA ASN A 101 2.69 -2.55 -11.99
C ASN A 101 1.89 -2.62 -10.68
N PHE A 102 0.71 -3.26 -10.73
CA PHE A 102 -0.30 -3.22 -9.68
C PHE A 102 -0.08 -4.33 -8.67
N ARG A 103 -0.13 -3.98 -7.40
CA ARG A 103 0.04 -4.93 -6.31
C ARG A 103 -1.20 -5.80 -6.11
N THR A 104 -2.37 -5.24 -6.29
CA THR A 104 -3.65 -5.94 -6.09
C THR A 104 -4.45 -6.04 -7.38
N ARG A 105 -5.27 -7.08 -7.49
CA ARG A 105 -6.19 -7.25 -8.61
C ARG A 105 -7.18 -6.10 -8.71
N LEU A 106 -7.68 -5.62 -7.57
CA LEU A 106 -8.64 -4.52 -7.51
C LEU A 106 -8.07 -3.21 -8.06
N GLU A 107 -6.79 -2.93 -7.76
CA GLU A 107 -6.08 -1.78 -8.31
C GLU A 107 -5.97 -1.88 -9.83
N ALA A 108 -5.57 -3.05 -10.33
CA ALA A 108 -5.50 -3.32 -11.76
C ALA A 108 -6.87 -3.21 -12.46
N ASP A 109 -7.95 -3.70 -11.85
CA ASP A 109 -9.31 -3.60 -12.41
C ASP A 109 -9.78 -2.14 -12.52
N ARG A 110 -9.47 -1.29 -11.52
CA ARG A 110 -9.76 0.15 -11.58
C ARG A 110 -8.99 0.86 -12.70
N ALA A 111 -7.71 0.51 -12.88
CA ALA A 111 -6.89 1.02 -13.97
C ALA A 111 -7.39 0.52 -15.33
N LEU A 112 -7.73 -0.77 -15.44
CA LEU A 112 -8.26 -1.36 -16.66
C LEU A 112 -9.55 -0.68 -17.13
N LYS A 113 -10.45 -0.34 -16.19
CA LYS A 113 -11.68 0.39 -16.52
C LYS A 113 -11.39 1.71 -17.24
N LYS A 114 -10.36 2.43 -16.80
CA LYS A 114 -9.91 3.69 -17.45
C LYS A 114 -9.23 3.42 -18.79
N ILE A 115 -8.37 2.40 -18.86
CA ILE A 115 -7.62 2.07 -20.08
C ILE A 115 -8.55 1.59 -21.19
N LYS A 116 -9.58 0.83 -20.88
CA LYS A 116 -10.55 0.30 -21.85
C LYS A 116 -11.32 1.39 -22.61
N THR A 117 -11.35 2.62 -22.15
CA THR A 117 -11.97 3.74 -22.90
C THR A 117 -11.26 4.03 -24.23
N LYS A 118 -9.94 3.76 -24.28
CA LYS A 118 -9.12 3.93 -25.50
C LYS A 118 -8.61 2.62 -26.07
N PHE A 119 -8.35 1.64 -25.22
CA PHE A 119 -7.83 0.30 -25.57
C PHE A 119 -8.82 -0.79 -25.18
N PRO A 120 -9.89 -1.03 -25.94
CA PRO A 120 -10.98 -1.94 -25.56
C PRO A 120 -10.52 -3.39 -25.40
N HIS A 121 -9.47 -3.81 -26.12
CA HIS A 121 -8.89 -5.16 -26.04
C HIS A 121 -7.90 -5.36 -24.88
N ALA A 122 -7.66 -4.35 -24.06
CA ALA A 122 -6.77 -4.47 -22.91
C ALA A 122 -7.30 -5.46 -21.87
N PHE A 123 -6.39 -6.24 -21.28
CA PHE A 123 -6.72 -7.19 -20.22
C PHE A 123 -5.63 -7.27 -19.16
N ILE A 124 -6.03 -7.71 -17.97
CA ILE A 124 -5.13 -7.92 -16.84
C ILE A 124 -4.55 -9.31 -16.90
N PHE A 125 -3.27 -9.42 -16.61
CA PHE A 125 -2.60 -10.70 -16.43
C PHE A 125 -1.55 -10.60 -15.33
N LYS A 126 -1.06 -11.76 -14.89
CA LYS A 126 0.07 -11.86 -13.97
C LYS A 126 1.18 -12.59 -14.72
N PRO A 127 2.34 -11.95 -14.98
CA PRO A 127 3.45 -12.60 -15.66
C PRO A 127 3.87 -13.84 -14.90
N LYS A 128 4.07 -14.95 -15.61
CA LYS A 128 4.70 -16.15 -15.06
C LYS A 128 6.23 -15.96 -15.16
N LYS A 129 6.94 -16.45 -14.16
CA LYS A 129 8.41 -16.59 -14.22
C LYS A 129 8.77 -17.65 -15.24
#